data_6e3ce16b617758442d6b593b3ea5921c
#
_entry.id   6e3ce16b617758442d6b593b3ea5921c
#
_cell.length_a   1.000
_cell.length_b   1.000
_cell.length_c   1.000
_cell.angle_alpha   90.00
_cell.angle_beta   90.00
_cell.angle_gamma   90.00
#
_symmetry.space_group_name_H-M   'P 1'
#
loop_
_entity.id
_entity.type
_entity.pdbx_description
1 polymer ?
#
loop_
_entity_poly.entity_id
_entity_poly.type
_entity_poly.pdbx_seq_one_letter_code
_entity_poly.pdbx_strand_id
1 'polypeptide(L)'
;MAIGRLRLKPRGYDFPPYRPPSESSSLLLRVTRGCPWNRCTFCSLYKSIPFERRPLEEIFEDIEAARALYRDETRSVFIGDSNSILIKTEDLVRILTVLHQAFPNIERITSYARAKTICKKPPEDLRRLREAGLTRLHVGLETGDAELLGSIHKGSTPEEMVTAGRKAKEAGFEYSLYVLLGIGGEERWEQHARGTAAVLNRIDPHFIRVRTFIPQPGSGLYDAIKAGTFKKASHETILKEQQMLIENLDVTSTYLSDHLSNYIPVNGKLPEDKHCMLDVLDEALTALHDDETLRERFSRKDSLRNL
;
A
#
# COMPACT_ATOMS: atom_id res chain seq x y z
N MET A 1 -19.36 -47.06 -10.59
CA MET A 1 -19.60 -45.90 -9.72
C MET A 1 -19.02 -44.68 -10.39
N ALA A 2 -19.87 -43.78 -10.87
CA ALA A 2 -19.45 -42.59 -11.57
C ALA A 2 -18.95 -41.55 -10.56
N ILE A 3 -17.65 -41.25 -10.60
CA ILE A 3 -17.06 -40.15 -9.85
C ILE A 3 -17.60 -38.84 -10.48
N GLY A 4 -18.54 -38.22 -9.76
CA GLY A 4 -19.11 -36.94 -10.15
C GLY A 4 -17.98 -35.91 -10.34
N ARG A 5 -17.79 -35.47 -11.58
CA ARG A 5 -16.94 -34.31 -11.87
C ARG A 5 -17.53 -33.09 -11.15
N LEU A 6 -16.97 -32.73 -10.00
CA LEU A 6 -17.17 -31.41 -9.43
C LEU A 6 -16.82 -30.39 -10.52
N ARG A 7 -17.82 -29.74 -11.09
CA ARG A 7 -17.64 -28.54 -11.89
C ARG A 7 -17.22 -27.44 -10.94
N LEU A 8 -15.92 -27.30 -10.71
CA LEU A 8 -15.34 -26.08 -10.15
C LEU A 8 -15.73 -24.95 -11.12
N LYS A 9 -16.75 -24.18 -10.79
CA LYS A 9 -16.94 -22.88 -11.43
C LYS A 9 -15.72 -22.06 -10.99
N PRO A 10 -14.87 -21.59 -11.93
CA PRO A 10 -13.84 -20.65 -11.57
C PRO A 10 -14.56 -19.40 -11.03
N ARG A 11 -14.57 -19.22 -9.73
CA ARG A 11 -14.98 -17.97 -9.10
C ARG A 11 -13.87 -16.97 -9.39
N GLY A 12 -13.91 -16.35 -10.56
CA GLY A 12 -13.02 -15.25 -10.89
C GLY A 12 -13.19 -14.11 -9.88
N TYR A 13 -12.20 -13.23 -9.79
CA TYR A 13 -12.36 -11.99 -9.06
C TYR A 13 -13.55 -11.21 -9.65
N ASP A 14 -14.52 -10.87 -8.81
CA ASP A 14 -15.71 -10.09 -9.14
C ASP A 14 -15.41 -8.61 -9.43
N PHE A 15 -14.20 -8.15 -9.07
CA PHE A 15 -13.60 -6.87 -9.42
C PHE A 15 -12.07 -7.00 -9.48
N PRO A 16 -11.36 -6.08 -10.17
CA PRO A 16 -9.91 -6.15 -10.30
C PRO A 16 -9.22 -6.24 -8.93
N PRO A 17 -8.25 -7.16 -8.75
CA PRO A 17 -7.49 -7.24 -7.51
C PRO A 17 -6.53 -6.06 -7.40
N TYR A 18 -6.58 -5.37 -6.27
CA TYR A 18 -5.62 -4.33 -5.94
C TYR A 18 -4.47 -4.90 -5.13
N ARG A 19 -3.27 -4.81 -5.68
CA ARG A 19 -2.04 -5.30 -5.03
C ARG A 19 -0.87 -4.35 -5.27
N PRO A 20 0.16 -4.37 -4.41
CA PRO A 20 1.39 -3.63 -4.65
C PRO A 20 2.08 -4.09 -5.95
N PRO A 21 2.77 -3.20 -6.71
CA PRO A 21 3.60 -3.61 -7.85
C PRO A 21 4.61 -4.71 -7.50
N SER A 22 5.18 -4.66 -6.29
CA SER A 22 6.10 -5.69 -5.79
C SER A 22 5.48 -7.08 -5.63
N GLU A 23 4.15 -7.18 -5.67
CA GLU A 23 3.39 -8.42 -5.58
C GLU A 23 2.78 -8.83 -6.92
N SER A 24 3.26 -8.23 -8.03
CA SER A 24 2.70 -8.49 -9.38
C SER A 24 2.78 -9.96 -9.80
N SER A 25 3.80 -10.69 -9.35
CA SER A 25 4.00 -12.13 -9.59
C SER A 25 3.48 -13.03 -8.47
N SER A 26 2.98 -12.48 -7.37
CA SER A 26 2.47 -13.26 -6.25
C SER A 26 1.13 -13.90 -6.57
N LEU A 27 0.93 -15.14 -6.10
CA LEU A 27 -0.39 -15.76 -6.06
C LEU A 27 -1.33 -14.88 -5.22
N LEU A 28 -2.49 -14.55 -5.76
CA LEU A 28 -3.47 -13.75 -5.05
C LEU A 28 -4.45 -14.65 -4.31
N LEU A 29 -4.55 -14.46 -3.00
CA LEU A 29 -5.57 -15.10 -2.17
C LEU A 29 -6.41 -14.01 -1.48
N ARG A 30 -7.71 -14.00 -1.73
CA ARG A 30 -8.63 -13.06 -1.10
C ARG A 30 -9.25 -13.68 0.15
N VAL A 31 -9.05 -13.05 1.31
CA VAL A 31 -9.68 -13.47 2.59
C VAL A 31 -10.77 -12.52 3.07
N THR A 32 -10.78 -11.30 2.55
CA THR A 32 -11.84 -10.30 2.75
C THR A 32 -12.22 -9.68 1.42
N ARG A 33 -13.40 -9.08 1.32
CA ARG A 33 -13.81 -8.23 0.20
C ARG A 33 -13.96 -6.80 0.68
N GLY A 34 -13.55 -5.85 -0.16
CA GLY A 34 -13.74 -4.44 0.09
C GLY A 34 -12.87 -3.87 1.20
N CYS A 35 -13.27 -2.72 1.73
CA CYS A 35 -12.54 -2.00 2.77
C CYS A 35 -13.41 -1.77 3.99
N PRO A 36 -13.00 -2.22 5.20
CA PRO A 36 -13.82 -2.08 6.42
C PRO A 36 -13.96 -0.63 6.89
N TRP A 37 -13.12 0.27 6.39
CA TRP A 37 -13.17 1.70 6.69
C TRP A 37 -13.92 2.50 5.62
N ASN A 38 -13.48 2.41 4.39
CA ASN A 38 -14.08 2.96 3.15
C ASN A 38 -14.50 4.44 3.19
N ARG A 39 -13.90 5.28 4.07
CA ARG A 39 -14.23 6.69 4.27
C ARG A 39 -13.19 7.66 3.74
N CYS A 40 -12.01 7.16 3.32
CA CYS A 40 -10.95 8.02 2.79
C CYS A 40 -11.45 8.82 1.59
N THR A 41 -11.25 10.15 1.62
CA THR A 41 -11.75 11.06 0.57
C THR A 41 -10.95 10.98 -0.73
N PHE A 42 -9.72 10.47 -0.66
CA PHE A 42 -8.85 10.30 -1.84
C PHE A 42 -9.05 8.95 -2.57
N CYS A 43 -9.68 7.97 -1.93
CA CYS A 43 -9.77 6.60 -2.41
C CYS A 43 -11.14 6.30 -3.00
N SER A 44 -11.16 5.74 -4.23
CA SER A 44 -12.37 5.28 -4.92
C SER A 44 -12.47 3.75 -5.02
N LEU A 45 -11.41 3.00 -4.63
CA LEU A 45 -11.24 1.58 -4.96
C LEU A 45 -12.37 0.65 -4.49
N TYR A 46 -12.95 0.93 -3.33
CA TYR A 46 -13.95 0.04 -2.73
C TYR A 46 -15.28 0.75 -2.44
N LYS A 47 -15.55 1.92 -3.05
CA LYS A 47 -16.75 2.71 -2.72
C LYS A 47 -18.06 1.97 -2.99
N SER A 48 -18.10 1.15 -4.04
CA SER A 48 -19.27 0.35 -4.41
C SER A 48 -19.24 -1.08 -3.87
N ILE A 49 -18.21 -1.45 -3.10
CA ILE A 49 -17.99 -2.83 -2.65
C ILE A 49 -18.23 -2.92 -1.14
N PRO A 50 -19.27 -3.63 -0.68
CA PRO A 50 -19.48 -3.88 0.74
C PRO A 50 -18.32 -4.66 1.35
N PHE A 51 -17.96 -4.31 2.60
CA PHE A 51 -16.96 -5.10 3.31
C PHE A 51 -17.54 -6.45 3.74
N GLU A 52 -16.80 -7.50 3.45
CA GLU A 52 -17.14 -8.89 3.79
C GLU A 52 -15.90 -9.65 4.28
N ARG A 53 -16.09 -10.55 5.25
CA ARG A 53 -15.10 -11.58 5.60
C ARG A 53 -15.53 -12.84 4.88
N ARG A 54 -14.64 -13.42 4.09
CA ARG A 54 -14.97 -14.64 3.34
C ARG A 54 -15.01 -15.85 4.27
N PRO A 55 -15.94 -16.79 4.07
CA PRO A 55 -15.95 -18.07 4.75
C PRO A 55 -14.63 -18.84 4.53
N LEU A 56 -14.17 -19.56 5.56
CA LEU A 56 -12.93 -20.35 5.47
C LEU A 56 -12.99 -21.42 4.40
N GLU A 57 -14.15 -22.04 4.26
CA GLU A 57 -14.43 -23.09 3.27
C GLU A 57 -14.17 -22.59 1.85
N GLU A 58 -14.66 -21.39 1.50
CA GLU A 58 -14.41 -20.77 0.20
C GLU A 58 -12.93 -20.43 -0.02
N ILE A 59 -12.23 -20.00 1.04
CA ILE A 59 -10.81 -19.67 0.97
C ILE A 59 -9.99 -20.95 0.74
N PHE A 60 -10.33 -22.04 1.39
CA PHE A 60 -9.66 -23.33 1.20
C PHE A 60 -9.93 -23.92 -0.18
N GLU A 61 -11.15 -23.79 -0.71
CA GLU A 61 -11.45 -24.14 -2.11
C GLU A 61 -10.58 -23.37 -3.10
N ASP A 62 -10.37 -22.05 -2.87
CA ASP A 62 -9.50 -21.23 -3.71
C ASP A 62 -8.03 -21.69 -3.64
N ILE A 63 -7.54 -22.08 -2.46
CA ILE A 63 -6.18 -22.60 -2.29
C ILE A 63 -6.00 -23.93 -3.05
N GLU A 64 -6.97 -24.85 -2.95
CA GLU A 64 -6.90 -26.12 -3.67
C GLU A 64 -7.00 -25.93 -5.20
N ALA A 65 -7.84 -25.00 -5.65
CA ALA A 65 -7.93 -24.66 -7.06
C ALA A 65 -6.60 -24.05 -7.59
N ALA A 66 -5.99 -23.17 -6.80
CA ALA A 66 -4.68 -22.58 -7.14
C ALA A 66 -3.57 -23.65 -7.14
N ARG A 67 -3.58 -24.59 -6.19
CA ARG A 67 -2.64 -25.70 -6.14
C ARG A 67 -2.72 -26.58 -7.40
N ALA A 68 -3.92 -26.86 -7.87
CA ALA A 68 -4.11 -27.62 -9.10
C ALA A 68 -3.54 -26.93 -10.34
N LEU A 69 -3.51 -25.58 -10.37
CA LEU A 69 -3.02 -24.78 -11.47
C LEU A 69 -1.49 -24.51 -11.40
N TYR A 70 -0.99 -24.07 -10.24
CA TYR A 70 0.36 -23.54 -10.08
C TYR A 70 1.34 -24.51 -9.44
N ARG A 71 0.85 -25.61 -8.83
CA ARG A 71 1.69 -26.66 -8.21
C ARG A 71 2.81 -26.07 -7.35
N ASP A 72 4.06 -26.54 -7.59
CA ASP A 72 5.23 -26.15 -6.80
C ASP A 72 5.92 -24.86 -7.29
N GLU A 73 5.34 -24.16 -8.29
CA GLU A 73 5.90 -22.93 -8.85
C GLU A 73 5.66 -21.68 -8.00
N THR A 74 4.70 -21.76 -7.07
CA THR A 74 4.34 -20.61 -6.23
C THR A 74 5.43 -20.31 -5.20
N ARG A 75 6.08 -19.15 -5.34
CA ARG A 75 7.12 -18.65 -4.42
C ARG A 75 6.63 -17.56 -3.50
N SER A 76 5.59 -16.86 -3.87
CA SER A 76 5.02 -15.76 -3.07
C SER A 76 3.51 -15.72 -3.15
N VAL A 77 2.89 -15.29 -2.04
CA VAL A 77 1.44 -15.13 -1.92
C VAL A 77 1.13 -13.74 -1.39
N PHE A 78 0.19 -13.05 -2.02
CA PHE A 78 -0.38 -11.82 -1.51
C PHE A 78 -1.81 -12.05 -1.02
N ILE A 79 -2.06 -11.79 0.28
CA ILE A 79 -3.36 -11.94 0.89
C ILE A 79 -4.12 -10.61 0.83
N GLY A 80 -5.18 -10.56 0.05
CA GLY A 80 -6.09 -9.41 -0.14
C GLY A 80 -7.39 -9.54 0.67
N ASP A 81 -8.21 -8.49 0.78
CA ASP A 81 -8.07 -7.20 0.12
C ASP A 81 -7.36 -6.16 0.99
N SER A 82 -8.09 -5.12 1.41
CA SER A 82 -7.52 -3.89 1.98
C SER A 82 -6.97 -4.01 3.41
N ASN A 83 -7.36 -5.03 4.17
CA ASN A 83 -6.98 -5.18 5.59
C ASN A 83 -7.20 -6.63 6.08
N SER A 84 -6.46 -7.56 5.52
CA SER A 84 -6.68 -9.00 5.74
C SER A 84 -6.40 -9.45 7.18
N ILE A 85 -5.50 -8.76 7.90
CA ILE A 85 -5.22 -9.10 9.31
C ILE A 85 -6.36 -8.73 10.27
N LEU A 86 -7.47 -8.16 9.77
CA LEU A 86 -8.67 -7.88 10.57
C LEU A 86 -9.44 -9.16 10.95
N ILE A 87 -9.30 -10.23 10.19
CA ILE A 87 -9.92 -11.51 10.52
C ILE A 87 -9.36 -12.08 11.83
N LYS A 88 -10.03 -13.06 12.41
CA LYS A 88 -9.55 -13.69 13.64
C LYS A 88 -8.16 -14.28 13.43
N THR A 89 -7.32 -14.18 14.42
CA THR A 89 -5.93 -14.68 14.35
C THR A 89 -5.90 -16.19 14.08
N GLU A 90 -6.75 -16.96 14.75
CA GLU A 90 -6.89 -18.39 14.56
C GLU A 90 -7.22 -18.76 13.11
N ASP A 91 -8.16 -18.03 12.50
CA ASP A 91 -8.58 -18.28 11.12
C ASP A 91 -7.45 -17.97 10.13
N LEU A 92 -6.73 -16.84 10.34
CA LEU A 92 -5.61 -16.49 9.49
C LEU A 92 -4.43 -17.46 9.64
N VAL A 93 -4.12 -17.92 10.87
CA VAL A 93 -3.12 -18.97 11.11
C VAL A 93 -3.48 -20.26 10.37
N ARG A 94 -4.75 -20.69 10.41
CA ARG A 94 -5.22 -21.87 9.65
C ARG A 94 -5.01 -21.69 8.14
N ILE A 95 -5.34 -20.51 7.60
CA ILE A 95 -5.13 -20.20 6.18
C ILE A 95 -3.65 -20.26 5.82
N LEU A 96 -2.78 -19.67 6.63
CA LEU A 96 -1.33 -19.69 6.42
C LEU A 96 -0.77 -21.11 6.47
N THR A 97 -1.23 -21.94 7.40
CA THR A 97 -0.85 -23.35 7.50
C THR A 97 -1.24 -24.12 6.24
N VAL A 98 -2.48 -23.96 5.76
CA VAL A 98 -2.95 -24.63 4.53
C VAL A 98 -2.18 -24.14 3.30
N LEU A 99 -1.84 -22.85 3.22
CA LEU A 99 -0.99 -22.33 2.15
C LEU A 99 0.38 -22.99 2.11
N HIS A 100 1.07 -23.14 3.25
CA HIS A 100 2.38 -23.79 3.30
C HIS A 100 2.29 -25.30 2.98
N GLN A 101 1.18 -25.96 3.33
CA GLN A 101 0.94 -27.36 2.95
C GLN A 101 0.67 -27.51 1.43
N ALA A 102 -0.08 -26.55 0.87
CA ALA A 102 -0.41 -26.56 -0.56
C ALA A 102 0.76 -26.18 -1.46
N PHE A 103 1.65 -25.29 -0.98
CA PHE A 103 2.78 -24.73 -1.73
C PHE A 103 4.05 -24.75 -0.87
N PRO A 104 4.78 -25.87 -0.84
CA PRO A 104 5.93 -26.03 0.06
C PRO A 104 7.10 -25.11 -0.25
N ASN A 105 7.13 -24.51 -1.44
CA ASN A 105 8.20 -23.62 -1.89
C ASN A 105 7.90 -22.13 -1.64
N ILE A 106 6.89 -21.79 -0.83
CA ILE A 106 6.60 -20.39 -0.50
C ILE A 106 7.75 -19.79 0.32
N GLU A 107 8.31 -18.72 -0.19
CA GLU A 107 9.36 -17.92 0.45
C GLU A 107 8.80 -16.68 1.16
N ARG A 108 7.65 -16.15 0.66
CA ARG A 108 7.07 -14.91 1.17
C ARG A 108 5.54 -14.93 1.10
N ILE A 109 4.90 -14.57 2.22
CA ILE A 109 3.48 -14.24 2.26
C ILE A 109 3.33 -12.81 2.77
N THR A 110 2.61 -11.98 2.04
CA THR A 110 2.42 -10.56 2.37
C THR A 110 0.94 -10.19 2.39
N SER A 111 0.60 -9.08 3.03
CA SER A 111 -0.79 -8.63 3.13
C SER A 111 -0.88 -7.12 3.30
N TYR A 112 -1.99 -6.54 2.85
CA TYR A 112 -2.37 -5.21 3.33
C TYR A 112 -2.85 -5.25 4.77
N ALA A 113 -2.50 -4.20 5.52
CA ALA A 113 -2.98 -3.98 6.86
C ALA A 113 -3.28 -2.48 7.10
N ARG A 114 -4.12 -2.20 8.09
CA ARG A 114 -4.34 -0.83 8.56
C ARG A 114 -3.68 -0.65 9.93
N ALA A 115 -3.03 0.50 10.14
CA ALA A 115 -2.37 0.84 11.41
C ALA A 115 -3.30 0.61 12.61
N LYS A 116 -4.55 1.07 12.53
CA LYS A 116 -5.55 0.90 13.60
C LYS A 116 -5.85 -0.58 13.93
N THR A 117 -5.77 -1.48 12.96
CA THR A 117 -5.93 -2.92 13.18
C THR A 117 -4.71 -3.50 13.89
N ILE A 118 -3.50 -3.10 13.48
CA ILE A 118 -2.26 -3.51 14.13
C ILE A 118 -2.23 -3.02 15.59
N CYS A 119 -2.59 -1.76 15.85
CA CYS A 119 -2.67 -1.22 17.21
C CYS A 119 -3.58 -2.04 18.12
N LYS A 120 -4.76 -2.44 17.59
CA LYS A 120 -5.77 -3.18 18.37
C LYS A 120 -5.45 -4.66 18.58
N LYS A 121 -4.66 -5.26 17.68
CA LYS A 121 -4.34 -6.69 17.76
C LYS A 121 -3.33 -6.92 18.91
N PRO A 122 -3.53 -7.94 19.78
CA PRO A 122 -2.56 -8.30 20.82
C PRO A 122 -1.16 -8.57 20.24
N PRO A 123 -0.07 -8.22 20.94
CA PRO A 123 1.29 -8.50 20.46
C PRO A 123 1.55 -9.97 20.19
N GLU A 124 1.04 -10.85 21.04
CA GLU A 124 1.12 -12.31 20.89
C GLU A 124 0.43 -12.79 19.61
N ASP A 125 -0.71 -12.19 19.22
CA ASP A 125 -1.40 -12.51 18.00
C ASP A 125 -0.60 -12.11 16.76
N LEU A 126 0.06 -10.96 16.81
CA LEU A 126 0.96 -10.54 15.73
C LEU A 126 2.14 -11.52 15.60
N ARG A 127 2.76 -11.95 16.71
CA ARG A 127 3.83 -12.95 16.69
C ARG A 127 3.34 -14.29 16.10
N ARG A 128 2.18 -14.78 16.53
CA ARG A 128 1.57 -16.00 15.97
C ARG A 128 1.38 -15.93 14.46
N LEU A 129 0.92 -14.79 13.93
CA LEU A 129 0.77 -14.58 12.48
C LEU A 129 2.14 -14.60 11.78
N ARG A 130 3.16 -13.99 12.40
CA ARG A 130 4.53 -14.00 11.86
C ARG A 130 5.12 -15.41 11.84
N GLU A 131 4.98 -16.16 12.91
CA GLU A 131 5.42 -17.55 13.06
C GLU A 131 4.69 -18.49 12.09
N ALA A 132 3.42 -18.22 11.81
CA ALA A 132 2.65 -18.97 10.81
C ALA A 132 3.03 -18.66 9.37
N GLY A 133 4.00 -17.74 9.12
CA GLY A 133 4.57 -17.48 7.80
C GLY A 133 4.12 -16.19 7.12
N LEU A 134 3.31 -15.33 7.75
CA LEU A 134 3.06 -13.99 7.23
C LEU A 134 4.31 -13.12 7.45
N THR A 135 4.96 -12.71 6.36
CA THR A 135 6.30 -12.09 6.44
C THR A 135 6.28 -10.58 6.39
N ARG A 136 5.38 -9.97 5.57
CA ARG A 136 5.38 -8.52 5.34
C ARG A 136 3.98 -7.93 5.44
N LEU A 137 3.90 -6.75 6.07
CA LEU A 137 2.69 -5.94 6.11
C LEU A 137 2.87 -4.67 5.26
N HIS A 138 1.95 -4.45 4.33
CA HIS A 138 1.84 -3.24 3.53
C HIS A 138 0.79 -2.32 4.14
N VAL A 139 1.18 -1.11 4.56
CA VAL A 139 0.30 -0.17 5.26
C VAL A 139 0.34 1.20 4.59
N GLY A 140 -0.83 1.75 4.31
CA GLY A 140 -0.94 3.13 3.85
C GLY A 140 -0.77 4.10 5.01
N LEU A 141 0.35 4.81 5.06
CA LEU A 141 0.55 6.01 5.89
C LEU A 141 -0.16 7.19 5.23
N GLU A 142 0.02 7.35 3.93
CA GLU A 142 -0.38 8.44 3.03
C GLU A 142 0.30 9.76 3.37
N THR A 143 0.17 10.23 4.61
CA THR A 143 0.78 11.44 5.18
C THR A 143 1.06 11.25 6.67
N GLY A 144 2.04 11.97 7.20
CA GLY A 144 2.29 12.11 8.65
C GLY A 144 1.74 13.40 9.25
N ASP A 145 1.15 14.27 8.44
CA ASP A 145 0.49 15.49 8.91
C ASP A 145 -0.86 15.13 9.56
N ALA A 146 -1.03 15.48 10.84
CA ALA A 146 -2.21 15.14 11.62
C ALA A 146 -3.50 15.80 11.08
N GLU A 147 -3.40 17.04 10.65
CA GLU A 147 -4.54 17.78 10.10
C GLU A 147 -4.96 17.19 8.76
N LEU A 148 -3.98 16.88 7.89
CA LEU A 148 -4.22 16.26 6.60
C LEU A 148 -4.80 14.85 6.76
N LEU A 149 -4.31 14.01 7.71
CA LEU A 149 -4.93 12.71 8.03
C LEU A 149 -6.40 12.85 8.43
N GLY A 150 -6.74 13.91 9.16
CA GLY A 150 -8.11 14.24 9.53
C GLY A 150 -8.95 14.62 8.31
N SER A 151 -8.50 15.55 7.49
CA SER A 151 -9.23 16.08 6.32
C SER A 151 -9.46 15.02 5.24
N ILE A 152 -8.48 14.11 5.01
CA ILE A 152 -8.65 12.98 4.07
C ILE A 152 -9.40 11.79 4.67
N HIS A 153 -9.88 11.91 5.89
CA HIS A 153 -10.60 10.87 6.63
C HIS A 153 -9.87 9.51 6.68
N LYS A 154 -8.54 9.53 6.87
CA LYS A 154 -7.74 8.29 6.91
C LYS A 154 -8.13 7.37 8.08
N GLY A 155 -8.63 7.96 9.15
CA GLY A 155 -9.10 7.24 10.34
C GLY A 155 -7.98 6.66 11.19
N SER A 156 -6.80 7.25 11.13
CA SER A 156 -5.65 6.99 12.00
C SER A 156 -4.92 8.29 12.27
N THR A 157 -4.25 8.40 13.41
CA THR A 157 -3.40 9.52 13.79
C THR A 157 -1.92 9.20 13.51
N PRO A 158 -1.01 10.20 13.48
CA PRO A 158 0.43 9.97 13.40
C PRO A 158 0.94 9.04 14.50
N GLU A 159 0.44 9.19 15.73
CA GLU A 159 0.82 8.36 16.86
C GLU A 159 0.35 6.91 16.71
N GLU A 160 -0.85 6.68 16.19
CA GLU A 160 -1.32 5.34 15.85
C GLU A 160 -0.46 4.70 14.74
N MET A 161 0.03 5.48 13.77
CA MET A 161 0.94 4.99 12.72
C MET A 161 2.28 4.56 13.32
N VAL A 162 2.87 5.38 14.20
CA VAL A 162 4.12 5.04 14.88
C VAL A 162 3.96 3.80 15.76
N THR A 163 2.90 3.75 16.56
CA THR A 163 2.61 2.60 17.43
C THR A 163 2.46 1.32 16.63
N ALA A 164 1.71 1.37 15.51
CA ALA A 164 1.52 0.23 14.63
C ALA A 164 2.84 -0.26 14.01
N GLY A 165 3.68 0.68 13.54
CA GLY A 165 4.96 0.35 12.92
C GLY A 165 5.92 -0.33 13.90
N ARG A 166 6.07 0.23 15.09
CA ARG A 166 6.90 -0.37 16.16
C ARG A 166 6.41 -1.76 16.53
N LYS A 167 5.12 -1.89 16.78
CA LYS A 167 4.49 -3.15 17.17
C LYS A 167 4.62 -4.24 16.09
N ALA A 168 4.52 -3.88 14.82
CA ALA A 168 4.73 -4.80 13.71
C ALA A 168 6.19 -5.24 13.61
N LYS A 169 7.16 -4.31 13.74
CA LYS A 169 8.60 -4.61 13.73
C LYS A 169 9.00 -5.50 14.92
N GLU A 170 8.50 -5.20 16.13
CA GLU A 170 8.71 -6.00 17.34
C GLU A 170 8.16 -7.43 17.20
N ALA A 171 7.10 -7.63 16.44
CA ALA A 171 6.58 -8.95 16.10
C ALA A 171 7.37 -9.65 14.98
N GLY A 172 8.40 -9.00 14.40
CA GLY A 172 9.28 -9.57 13.37
C GLY A 172 8.79 -9.42 11.93
N PHE A 173 7.79 -8.58 11.66
CA PHE A 173 7.33 -8.30 10.30
C PHE A 173 8.27 -7.35 9.57
N GLU A 174 8.50 -7.60 8.29
CA GLU A 174 8.89 -6.54 7.38
C GLU A 174 7.74 -5.54 7.26
N TYR A 175 8.03 -4.25 7.44
CA TYR A 175 7.02 -3.20 7.43
C TYR A 175 7.23 -2.28 6.23
N SER A 176 6.22 -2.19 5.37
CA SER A 176 6.24 -1.39 4.14
C SER A 176 5.17 -0.31 4.22
N LEU A 177 5.60 0.97 4.19
CA LEU A 177 4.70 2.11 4.28
C LEU A 177 4.52 2.80 2.92
N TYR A 178 3.27 3.15 2.62
CA TYR A 178 2.92 3.94 1.44
C TYR A 178 2.74 5.40 1.81
N VAL A 179 3.39 6.27 1.05
CA VAL A 179 3.25 7.74 1.10
C VAL A 179 2.63 8.21 -0.21
N LEU A 180 1.73 9.18 -0.13
CA LEU A 180 0.98 9.67 -1.27
C LEU A 180 1.31 11.15 -1.53
N LEU A 181 2.33 11.41 -2.39
CA LEU A 181 2.74 12.75 -2.76
C LEU A 181 1.59 13.54 -3.41
N GLY A 182 1.53 14.82 -3.13
CA GLY A 182 0.52 15.74 -3.65
C GLY A 182 -0.84 15.63 -2.95
N ILE A 183 -0.99 14.76 -1.94
CA ILE A 183 -2.25 14.63 -1.19
C ILE A 183 -2.61 15.87 -0.36
N GLY A 184 -1.60 16.70 -0.03
CA GLY A 184 -1.75 17.98 0.65
C GLY A 184 -2.15 19.14 -0.27
N GLY A 185 -2.16 18.92 -1.59
CA GLY A 185 -2.36 19.98 -2.57
C GLY A 185 -1.27 21.06 -2.52
N GLU A 186 -1.53 22.22 -3.12
CA GLU A 186 -0.62 23.37 -3.12
C GLU A 186 -0.45 24.01 -1.74
N GLU A 187 -1.39 23.80 -0.84
CA GLU A 187 -1.44 24.57 0.42
C GLU A 187 -0.71 23.89 1.58
N ARG A 188 -0.57 22.55 1.56
CA ARG A 188 -0.04 21.77 2.69
C ARG A 188 1.10 20.82 2.33
N TRP A 189 1.74 20.98 1.19
CA TRP A 189 2.81 20.08 0.76
C TRP A 189 4.02 20.08 1.72
N GLU A 190 4.40 21.24 2.29
CA GLU A 190 5.52 21.33 3.25
C GLU A 190 5.19 20.62 4.57
N GLN A 191 4.00 20.86 5.12
CA GLN A 191 3.54 20.20 6.34
C GLN A 191 3.43 18.69 6.14
N HIS A 192 2.95 18.29 4.94
CA HIS A 192 2.89 16.90 4.54
C HIS A 192 4.29 16.28 4.50
N ALA A 193 5.26 16.89 3.80
CA ALA A 193 6.62 16.37 3.69
C ALA A 193 7.28 16.23 5.07
N ARG A 194 7.31 17.31 5.87
CA ARG A 194 7.93 17.32 7.20
C ARG A 194 7.24 16.38 8.19
N GLY A 195 5.92 16.41 8.25
CA GLY A 195 5.13 15.54 9.12
C GLY A 195 5.32 14.07 8.76
N THR A 196 5.38 13.76 7.47
CA THR A 196 5.60 12.39 6.97
C THR A 196 7.01 11.90 7.32
N ALA A 197 8.05 12.73 7.10
CA ALA A 197 9.41 12.39 7.52
C ALA A 197 9.49 12.14 9.03
N ALA A 198 8.87 12.99 9.85
CA ALA A 198 8.87 12.81 11.31
C ALA A 198 8.23 11.48 11.76
N VAL A 199 7.16 11.02 11.12
CA VAL A 199 6.55 9.72 11.40
C VAL A 199 7.45 8.58 10.93
N LEU A 200 8.00 8.68 9.70
CA LEU A 200 8.88 7.66 9.13
C LEU A 200 10.15 7.49 9.97
N ASN A 201 10.78 8.57 10.43
CA ASN A 201 11.99 8.54 11.27
C ASN A 201 11.73 7.82 12.62
N ARG A 202 10.53 7.99 13.19
CA ARG A 202 10.14 7.32 14.45
C ARG A 202 9.86 5.83 14.28
N ILE A 203 9.52 5.39 13.08
CA ILE A 203 9.20 3.98 12.74
C ILE A 203 10.43 3.27 12.19
N ASP A 204 11.19 3.94 11.33
CA ASP A 204 12.24 3.37 10.49
C ASP A 204 11.75 2.08 9.81
N PRO A 205 10.81 2.17 8.84
CA PRO A 205 10.24 1.00 8.18
C PRO A 205 11.27 0.36 7.25
N HIS A 206 11.10 -0.92 6.91
CA HIS A 206 11.97 -1.60 5.94
C HIS A 206 11.85 -1.00 4.53
N PHE A 207 10.62 -0.57 4.16
CA PHE A 207 10.33 0.00 2.85
C PHE A 207 9.46 1.25 2.97
N ILE A 208 9.88 2.31 2.28
CA ILE A 208 9.07 3.50 2.01
C ILE A 208 8.69 3.45 0.53
N ARG A 209 7.40 3.34 0.23
CA ARG A 209 6.88 3.29 -1.13
C ARG A 209 6.08 4.52 -1.43
N VAL A 210 6.53 5.27 -2.41
CA VAL A 210 5.94 6.56 -2.75
C VAL A 210 5.08 6.44 -4.00
N ARG A 211 3.93 7.07 -3.98
CA ARG A 211 3.02 7.23 -5.12
C ARG A 211 2.59 8.67 -5.24
N THR A 212 2.36 9.14 -6.44
CA THR A 212 1.73 10.45 -6.67
C THR A 212 0.21 10.31 -6.65
N PHE A 213 -0.46 11.22 -5.98
CA PHE A 213 -1.91 11.30 -5.94
C PHE A 213 -2.47 11.69 -7.32
N ILE A 214 -3.15 10.77 -7.97
CA ILE A 214 -3.90 10.99 -9.19
C ILE A 214 -5.39 10.93 -8.84
N PRO A 215 -6.11 12.05 -8.91
CA PRO A 215 -7.52 12.10 -8.54
C PRO A 215 -8.35 11.16 -9.41
N GLN A 216 -9.10 10.25 -8.77
CA GLN A 216 -9.95 9.29 -9.47
C GLN A 216 -11.43 9.64 -9.30
N PRO A 217 -12.26 9.54 -10.36
CA PRO A 217 -13.71 9.70 -10.26
C PRO A 217 -14.30 8.82 -9.15
N GLY A 218 -15.27 9.35 -8.43
CA GLY A 218 -15.90 8.67 -7.29
C GLY A 218 -15.14 8.82 -5.95
N SER A 219 -14.05 9.60 -5.93
CA SER A 219 -13.39 10.02 -4.69
C SER A 219 -13.77 11.46 -4.32
N GLY A 220 -13.91 11.74 -3.01
CA GLY A 220 -14.29 13.07 -2.54
C GLY A 220 -13.29 14.17 -2.92
N LEU A 221 -11.98 13.87 -2.96
CA LEU A 221 -10.97 14.85 -3.41
C LEU A 221 -11.07 15.13 -4.91
N TYR A 222 -11.49 14.18 -5.73
CA TYR A 222 -11.77 14.45 -7.14
C TYR A 222 -12.92 15.45 -7.30
N ASP A 223 -13.98 15.32 -6.51
CA ASP A 223 -15.12 16.22 -6.53
C ASP A 223 -14.73 17.61 -5.97
N ALA A 224 -13.89 17.65 -4.92
CA ALA A 224 -13.37 18.89 -4.35
C ALA A 224 -12.48 19.67 -5.34
N ILE A 225 -11.65 18.98 -6.13
CA ILE A 225 -10.85 19.60 -7.21
C ILE A 225 -11.77 20.19 -8.27
N LYS A 226 -12.80 19.46 -8.70
CA LYS A 226 -13.78 19.97 -9.69
C LYS A 226 -14.57 21.18 -9.18
N ALA A 227 -14.89 21.20 -7.91
CA ALA A 227 -15.58 22.31 -7.25
C ALA A 227 -14.66 23.52 -6.95
N GLY A 228 -13.35 23.39 -7.17
CA GLY A 228 -12.36 24.42 -6.85
C GLY A 228 -12.09 24.62 -5.36
N THR A 229 -12.54 23.69 -4.50
CA THR A 229 -12.36 23.74 -3.03
C THR A 229 -11.08 23.00 -2.57
N PHE A 230 -10.40 22.33 -3.46
CA PHE A 230 -9.08 21.73 -3.24
C PHE A 230 -8.18 22.05 -4.45
N LYS A 231 -7.06 22.72 -4.22
CA LYS A 231 -6.09 23.04 -5.25
C LYS A 231 -5.06 21.90 -5.35
N LYS A 232 -5.16 21.09 -6.43
CA LYS A 232 -4.19 20.02 -6.70
C LYS A 232 -2.78 20.59 -6.77
N ALA A 233 -1.80 19.89 -6.19
CA ALA A 233 -0.39 20.24 -6.29
C ALA A 233 0.08 20.19 -7.76
N SER A 234 0.89 21.17 -8.15
CA SER A 234 1.57 21.23 -9.44
C SER A 234 2.67 20.16 -9.53
N HIS A 235 3.16 19.91 -10.73
CA HIS A 235 4.29 19.01 -10.94
C HIS A 235 5.52 19.46 -10.13
N GLU A 236 5.80 20.75 -10.16
CA GLU A 236 6.91 21.35 -9.42
C GLU A 236 6.75 21.19 -7.90
N THR A 237 5.56 21.48 -7.38
CA THR A 237 5.23 21.30 -5.96
C THR A 237 5.44 19.86 -5.53
N ILE A 238 5.03 18.87 -6.34
CA ILE A 238 5.18 17.43 -6.02
C ILE A 238 6.66 17.02 -6.00
N LEU A 239 7.50 17.54 -6.92
CA LEU A 239 8.94 17.28 -6.89
C LEU A 239 9.60 17.92 -5.67
N LYS A 240 9.26 19.17 -5.34
CA LYS A 240 9.74 19.86 -4.12
C LYS A 240 9.30 19.14 -2.84
N GLU A 241 8.07 18.63 -2.81
CA GLU A 241 7.55 17.83 -1.71
C GLU A 241 8.37 16.55 -1.52
N GLN A 242 8.65 15.83 -2.61
CA GLN A 242 9.47 14.63 -2.58
C GLN A 242 10.90 14.93 -2.13
N GLN A 243 11.49 16.00 -2.61
CA GLN A 243 12.82 16.47 -2.21
C GLN A 243 12.86 16.77 -0.72
N MET A 244 11.95 17.62 -0.22
CA MET A 244 11.86 17.97 1.19
C MET A 244 11.61 16.74 2.07
N LEU A 245 10.79 15.78 1.62
CA LEU A 245 10.59 14.52 2.32
C LEU A 245 11.92 13.79 2.49
N ILE A 246 12.66 13.56 1.40
CA ILE A 246 13.93 12.83 1.42
C ILE A 246 14.99 13.57 2.26
N GLU A 247 15.11 14.90 2.14
CA GLU A 247 16.01 15.72 2.94
C GLU A 247 15.82 15.53 4.45
N ASN A 248 14.57 15.38 4.88
CA ASN A 248 14.19 15.22 6.29
C ASN A 248 14.16 13.77 6.78
N LEU A 249 14.42 12.77 5.91
CA LEU A 249 14.50 11.37 6.32
C LEU A 249 15.83 11.05 7.03
N ASP A 250 15.72 10.40 8.19
CA ASP A 250 16.81 9.80 8.95
C ASP A 250 16.40 8.36 9.28
N VAL A 251 16.55 7.47 8.31
CA VAL A 251 16.07 6.08 8.35
C VAL A 251 17.04 5.16 7.61
N THR A 252 16.89 3.83 7.86
CA THR A 252 17.66 2.78 7.17
C THR A 252 16.83 2.07 6.09
N SER A 253 15.79 2.69 5.60
CA SER A 253 14.79 2.12 4.70
C SER A 253 15.27 1.99 3.25
N THR A 254 14.70 1.04 2.51
CA THR A 254 14.69 1.10 1.05
C THR A 254 13.57 2.02 0.60
N TYR A 255 13.91 3.09 -0.10
CA TYR A 255 12.97 4.06 -0.66
C TYR A 255 12.67 3.72 -2.13
N LEU A 256 11.40 3.64 -2.49
CA LEU A 256 10.93 3.21 -3.80
C LEU A 256 9.86 4.17 -4.34
N SER A 257 10.15 4.82 -5.44
CA SER A 257 9.26 5.69 -6.21
C SER A 257 9.07 5.16 -7.64
N ASP A 258 8.98 3.84 -7.77
CA ASP A 258 8.91 3.10 -9.04
C ASP A 258 7.49 2.94 -9.60
N HIS A 259 6.47 3.45 -8.91
CA HIS A 259 5.09 3.37 -9.39
C HIS A 259 4.85 4.28 -10.59
N LEU A 260 4.06 3.80 -11.56
CA LEU A 260 3.78 4.52 -12.81
C LEU A 260 3.10 5.90 -12.62
N SER A 261 2.44 6.15 -11.47
CA SER A 261 1.90 7.47 -11.13
C SER A 261 2.96 8.51 -10.80
N ASN A 262 4.17 8.10 -10.42
CA ASN A 262 5.24 9.04 -10.08
C ASN A 262 5.82 9.69 -11.33
N TYR A 263 6.09 10.98 -11.26
CA TYR A 263 6.65 11.72 -12.38
C TYR A 263 8.06 11.26 -12.73
N ILE A 264 8.87 11.01 -11.69
CA ILE A 264 10.24 10.55 -11.79
C ILE A 264 10.45 9.35 -10.87
N PRO A 265 11.14 8.29 -11.34
CA PRO A 265 11.56 7.20 -10.48
C PRO A 265 12.77 7.64 -9.64
N VAL A 266 12.58 7.78 -8.33
CA VAL A 266 13.66 8.03 -7.37
C VAL A 266 13.73 6.84 -6.43
N ASN A 267 14.77 6.04 -6.53
CA ASN A 267 14.92 4.81 -5.74
C ASN A 267 16.30 4.79 -5.09
N GLY A 268 16.38 4.24 -3.89
CA GLY A 268 17.66 4.10 -3.20
C GLY A 268 17.55 3.45 -1.84
N LYS A 269 18.68 3.11 -1.29
CA LYS A 269 18.86 2.67 0.09
C LYS A 269 19.29 3.86 0.94
N LEU A 270 18.53 4.15 1.99
CA LEU A 270 18.87 5.23 2.92
C LEU A 270 19.70 4.68 4.10
N PRO A 271 20.67 5.46 4.60
CA PRO A 271 21.05 6.81 4.15
C PRO A 271 22.00 6.85 2.94
N GLU A 272 22.51 5.71 2.47
CA GLU A 272 23.65 5.58 1.53
C GLU A 272 23.42 6.33 0.22
N ASP A 273 22.24 6.20 -0.37
CA ASP A 273 21.90 6.76 -1.70
C ASP A 273 21.23 8.15 -1.61
N LYS A 274 21.08 8.72 -0.41
CA LYS A 274 20.31 9.95 -0.19
C LYS A 274 20.74 11.10 -1.09
N HIS A 275 22.05 11.32 -1.25
CA HIS A 275 22.59 12.40 -2.08
C HIS A 275 22.22 12.20 -3.54
N CYS A 276 22.47 11.02 -4.10
CA CYS A 276 22.12 10.72 -5.49
C CYS A 276 20.62 10.85 -5.77
N MET A 277 19.77 10.51 -4.78
CA MET A 277 18.32 10.67 -4.91
C MET A 277 17.92 12.14 -4.97
N LEU A 278 18.58 13.02 -4.21
CA LEU A 278 18.35 14.46 -4.22
C LEU A 278 18.85 15.08 -5.53
N ASP A 279 20.00 14.67 -6.04
CA ASP A 279 20.55 15.14 -7.32
C ASP A 279 19.58 14.88 -8.48
N VAL A 280 18.96 13.69 -8.53
CA VAL A 280 17.95 13.36 -9.54
C VAL A 280 16.74 14.30 -9.48
N LEU A 281 16.33 14.71 -8.29
CA LEU A 281 15.22 15.66 -8.12
C LEU A 281 15.60 17.08 -8.50
N ASP A 282 16.81 17.51 -8.17
CA ASP A 282 17.34 18.84 -8.54
C ASP A 282 17.45 18.97 -10.07
N GLU A 283 17.99 17.95 -10.74
CA GLU A 283 18.06 17.90 -12.20
C GLU A 283 16.66 17.99 -12.82
N ALA A 284 15.71 17.24 -12.25
CA ALA A 284 14.35 17.24 -12.75
C ALA A 284 13.60 18.56 -12.52
N LEU A 285 13.80 19.21 -11.38
CA LEU A 285 13.25 20.53 -11.09
C LEU A 285 13.81 21.56 -12.07
N THR A 286 15.13 21.53 -12.35
CA THR A 286 15.78 22.40 -13.32
C THR A 286 15.21 22.16 -14.73
N ALA A 287 15.15 20.91 -15.17
CA ALA A 287 14.64 20.55 -16.49
C ALA A 287 13.16 20.92 -16.69
N LEU A 288 12.35 20.89 -15.62
CA LEU A 288 10.92 21.18 -15.70
C LEU A 288 10.64 22.61 -16.20
N HIS A 289 11.54 23.56 -15.96
CA HIS A 289 11.40 24.93 -16.45
C HIS A 289 11.64 25.05 -17.97
N ASP A 290 12.58 24.30 -18.52
CA ASP A 290 13.08 24.47 -19.88
C ASP A 290 12.58 23.41 -20.87
N ASP A 291 12.22 22.21 -20.39
CA ASP A 291 11.83 21.08 -21.24
C ASP A 291 10.29 20.93 -21.33
N GLU A 292 9.73 21.35 -22.46
CA GLU A 292 8.29 21.19 -22.77
C GLU A 292 7.89 19.72 -22.88
N THR A 293 8.76 18.86 -23.43
CA THR A 293 8.49 17.42 -23.57
C THR A 293 8.36 16.76 -22.21
N LEU A 294 9.16 17.18 -21.23
CA LEU A 294 9.07 16.71 -19.85
C LEU A 294 7.73 17.10 -19.21
N ARG A 295 7.31 18.38 -19.39
CA ARG A 295 6.01 18.86 -18.89
C ARG A 295 4.84 18.08 -19.49
N GLU A 296 4.86 17.82 -20.80
CA GLU A 296 3.85 17.00 -21.47
C GLU A 296 3.82 15.56 -20.93
N ARG A 297 4.99 14.95 -20.71
CA ARG A 297 5.09 13.62 -20.15
C ARG A 297 4.45 13.55 -18.75
N PHE A 298 4.67 14.56 -17.91
CA PHE A 298 4.07 14.64 -16.59
C PHE A 298 2.54 14.82 -16.69
N SER A 299 2.08 15.72 -17.56
CA SER A 299 0.64 15.95 -17.80
C SER A 299 -0.09 14.71 -18.28
N ARG A 300 0.55 13.86 -19.08
CA ARG A 300 -0.04 12.56 -19.49
C ARG A 300 -0.24 11.63 -18.31
N LYS A 301 0.65 11.65 -17.30
CA LYS A 301 0.49 10.84 -16.07
C LYS A 301 -0.70 11.30 -15.23
N ASP A 302 -1.06 12.58 -15.26
CA ASP A 302 -2.23 13.11 -14.57
C ASP A 302 -3.56 12.55 -15.09
N SER A 303 -3.58 12.03 -16.30
CA SER A 303 -4.76 11.43 -16.94
C SER A 303 -4.89 9.92 -16.72
N LEU A 304 -3.95 9.28 -15.99
CA LEU A 304 -4.00 7.86 -15.71
C LEU A 304 -5.30 7.46 -15.00
N ARG A 305 -5.88 6.36 -15.45
CA ARG A 305 -7.07 5.73 -14.87
C ARG A 305 -6.73 4.30 -14.45
N ASN A 306 -7.42 3.79 -13.45
CA ASN A 306 -7.23 2.39 -12.97
C ASN A 306 -5.81 2.11 -12.44
N LEU A 307 -5.33 2.98 -11.57
CA LEU A 307 -4.02 2.89 -10.91
C LEU A 307 -4.03 1.88 -9.76
#